data_7cd8b7dc03698f73910968da357648c3
#
_entry.id   7cd8b7dc03698f73910968da357648c3
#
_cell.length_a   1.000
_cell.length_b   1.000
_cell.length_c   1.000
_cell.angle_alpha   90.00
_cell.angle_beta   90.00
_cell.angle_gamma   90.00
#
_symmetry.space_group_name_H-M   'P 1'
#
loop_
_entity.id
_entity.type
_entity.pdbx_description
1 polymer ?
#
loop_
_entity_poly.entity_id
_entity_poly.type
_entity_poly.pdbx_seq_one_letter_code
_entity_poly.pdbx_strand_id
1 'polypeptide(L)'
;MTTKTWIVQVTLDEEGDDTLADAALSVENKMELRGHGTSRRNPRDESEPRIGDELATARALSDLAHQLLAAAASDIEAKTHVPARSLQL
;
A
#
# COMPACT_ATOMS: atom_id res chain seq x y z
N MET A 1 -9.47 -26.36 8.54
CA MET A 1 -9.10 -24.92 8.38
C MET A 1 -8.02 -24.80 7.33
N THR A 2 -8.14 -23.84 6.44
CA THR A 2 -7.14 -23.58 5.41
C THR A 2 -6.36 -22.33 5.75
N THR A 3 -5.04 -22.41 5.69
CA THR A 3 -4.17 -21.27 5.94
C THR A 3 -3.60 -20.77 4.62
N LYS A 4 -3.67 -19.46 4.39
CA LYS A 4 -3.07 -18.80 3.24
C LYS A 4 -2.16 -17.70 3.73
N THR A 5 -1.08 -17.45 3.01
CA THR A 5 -0.15 -16.37 3.35
C THR A 5 0.09 -15.49 2.15
N TRP A 6 -0.11 -14.19 2.32
CA TRP A 6 0.25 -13.20 1.33
C TRP A 6 1.44 -12.40 1.84
N ILE A 7 2.31 -12.02 0.94
CA ILE A 7 3.51 -11.28 1.28
C ILE A 7 3.46 -9.92 0.59
N VAL A 8 3.66 -8.87 1.37
CA VAL A 8 3.81 -7.52 0.84
C VAL A 8 5.28 -7.17 0.89
N GLN A 9 5.85 -6.81 -0.26
CA GLN A 9 7.23 -6.36 -0.34
C GLN A 9 7.24 -4.84 -0.39
N VAL A 10 7.95 -4.24 0.55
CA VAL A 10 8.11 -2.79 0.60
C VAL A 10 9.51 -2.42 0.14
N THR A 11 9.59 -1.57 -0.87
CA THR A 11 10.86 -1.05 -1.38
C THR A 11 10.94 0.43 -1.04
N LEU A 12 12.05 0.84 -0.48
CA LEU A 12 12.28 2.22 -0.06
C LEU A 12 13.43 2.83 -0.85
N ASP A 13 13.21 4.03 -1.38
CA ASP A 13 14.22 4.82 -2.05
C ASP A 13 14.34 6.18 -1.39
N GLU A 14 15.56 6.57 -1.07
CA GLU A 14 15.85 7.90 -0.53
C GLU A 14 16.41 8.78 -1.64
N GLU A 15 15.82 9.94 -1.83
CA GLU A 15 16.24 10.93 -2.81
C GLU A 15 16.31 12.31 -2.14
N GLY A 16 17.51 12.71 -1.70
CA GLY A 16 17.66 13.97 -0.96
C GLY A 16 16.90 13.91 0.36
N ASP A 17 15.95 14.81 0.52
CA ASP A 17 15.10 14.85 1.72
C ASP A 17 13.83 14.02 1.60
N ASP A 18 13.62 13.42 0.44
CA ASP A 18 12.42 12.64 0.18
C ASP A 18 12.69 11.15 0.36
N THR A 19 11.70 10.45 0.88
CA THR A 19 11.69 8.99 0.92
C THR A 19 10.47 8.51 0.16
N LEU A 20 10.68 7.59 -0.77
CA LEU A 20 9.59 6.99 -1.54
C LEU A 20 9.46 5.53 -1.14
N ALA A 21 8.24 5.08 -0.93
CA ALA A 21 7.95 3.69 -0.61
C ALA A 21 6.98 3.11 -1.61
N ASP A 22 7.24 1.87 -1.98
CA ASP A 22 6.38 1.09 -2.88
C ASP A 22 6.06 -0.22 -2.18
N ALA A 23 4.78 -0.48 -1.93
CA ALA A 23 4.31 -1.71 -1.32
C ALA A 23 3.63 -2.57 -2.39
N ALA A 24 4.22 -3.71 -2.70
CA ALA A 24 3.74 -4.57 -3.77
C ALA A 24 3.17 -5.87 -3.21
N LEU A 25 1.97 -6.21 -3.63
CA LEU A 25 1.30 -7.46 -3.27
C LEU A 25 0.93 -8.21 -4.54
N SER A 26 1.41 -9.44 -4.66
CA SER A 26 1.01 -10.34 -5.75
C SER A 26 -0.03 -11.31 -5.22
N VAL A 27 -1.20 -11.33 -5.85
CA VAL A 27 -2.33 -12.14 -5.42
C VAL A 27 -2.56 -13.28 -6.42
N GLU A 28 -2.22 -14.50 -6.01
CA GLU A 28 -2.58 -15.75 -6.68
C GLU A 28 -2.52 -15.73 -8.23
N ASN A 29 -1.34 -15.47 -8.79
CA ASN A 29 -1.11 -15.46 -10.25
C ASN A 29 -1.96 -14.44 -11.01
N LYS A 30 -2.55 -13.50 -10.29
CA LYS A 30 -3.35 -12.45 -10.89
C LYS A 30 -2.59 -11.14 -10.88
N MET A 31 -3.32 -10.07 -10.82
CA MET A 31 -2.82 -8.73 -10.82
C MET A 31 -1.95 -8.44 -9.59
N GLU A 32 -0.83 -7.79 -9.81
CA GLU A 32 -0.06 -7.22 -8.74
C GLU A 32 -0.68 -5.88 -8.35
N LEU A 33 -0.90 -5.69 -7.05
CA LEU A 33 -1.35 -4.42 -6.52
C LEU A 33 -0.18 -3.68 -5.91
N ARG A 34 -0.08 -2.39 -6.17
CA ARG A 34 0.99 -1.55 -5.65
C ARG A 34 0.43 -0.30 -4.98
N GLY A 35 0.88 -0.08 -3.75
CA GLY A 35 0.61 1.16 -3.04
C GLY A 35 1.87 2.02 -2.99
N HIS A 36 1.70 3.33 -3.08
CA HIS A 36 2.80 4.27 -3.06
C HIS A 36 2.66 5.24 -1.90
N GLY A 37 3.78 5.58 -1.29
CA GLY A 37 3.82 6.55 -0.22
C GLY A 37 5.10 7.36 -0.28
N THR A 38 5.03 8.58 0.18
CA THR A 38 6.18 9.46 0.23
C THR A 38 6.23 10.16 1.58
N SER A 39 7.44 10.53 1.99
CA SER A 39 7.65 11.41 3.12
C SER A 39 8.76 12.38 2.76
N ARG A 40 8.71 13.55 3.38
CA ARG A 40 9.73 14.55 3.15
C ARG A 40 10.21 15.12 4.47
N ARG A 41 11.51 15.09 4.67
CA ARG A 41 12.14 15.68 5.84
C ARG A 41 12.20 17.20 5.67
N ASN A 42 11.85 17.92 6.74
CA ASN A 42 12.14 19.36 6.77
C ASN A 42 13.66 19.53 6.83
N PRO A 43 14.28 20.29 5.91
CA PRO A 43 15.75 20.45 5.88
C PRO A 43 16.34 21.01 7.17
N ARG A 44 15.51 21.66 8.01
CA ARG A 44 15.96 22.22 9.30
C ARG A 44 16.02 21.20 10.40
N ASP A 45 15.37 20.03 10.21
CA ASP A 45 15.36 18.98 11.22
C ASP A 45 16.61 18.11 11.09
N GLU A 46 16.99 17.48 12.19
CA GLU A 46 18.05 16.50 12.15
C GLU A 46 17.65 15.33 11.24
N SER A 47 18.64 14.80 10.55
CA SER A 47 18.42 13.65 9.69
C SER A 47 18.13 12.41 10.54
N GLU A 48 16.95 11.85 10.39
CA GLU A 48 16.57 10.59 11.02
C GLU A 48 15.90 9.72 9.95
N PRO A 49 16.69 8.99 9.16
CA PRO A 49 16.17 8.21 8.03
C PRO A 49 15.04 7.25 8.39
N ARG A 50 15.10 6.68 9.60
CA ARG A 50 14.06 5.74 10.05
C ARG A 50 12.68 6.38 10.07
N ILE A 51 12.59 7.64 10.48
CA ILE A 51 11.29 8.33 10.54
C ILE A 51 10.70 8.46 9.14
N GLY A 52 11.52 8.88 8.17
CA GLY A 52 11.10 8.96 6.78
C GLY A 52 10.65 7.61 6.22
N ASP A 53 11.40 6.56 6.52
CA ASP A 53 11.07 5.21 6.09
C ASP A 53 9.75 4.74 6.67
N GLU A 54 9.53 4.98 7.97
CA GLU A 54 8.29 4.59 8.64
C GLU A 54 7.09 5.33 8.07
N LEU A 55 7.20 6.64 7.88
CA LEU A 55 6.10 7.44 7.34
C LEU A 55 5.77 7.07 5.89
N ALA A 56 6.79 6.96 5.05
CA ALA A 56 6.59 6.58 3.64
C ALA A 56 5.96 5.18 3.54
N THR A 57 6.45 4.25 4.34
CA THR A 57 5.91 2.88 4.37
C THR A 57 4.45 2.87 4.82
N ALA A 58 4.13 3.59 5.90
CA ALA A 58 2.76 3.66 6.39
C ALA A 58 1.81 4.20 5.32
N ARG A 59 2.23 5.23 4.59
CA ARG A 59 1.43 5.81 3.50
C ARG A 59 1.30 4.86 2.32
N ALA A 60 2.35 4.12 1.98
CA ALA A 60 2.30 3.11 0.93
C ALA A 60 1.35 1.97 1.30
N LEU A 61 1.40 1.50 2.54
CA LEU A 61 0.50 0.45 3.01
C LEU A 61 -0.95 0.91 3.06
N SER A 62 -1.18 2.16 3.44
CA SER A 62 -2.52 2.73 3.42
C SER A 62 -3.09 2.78 2.00
N ASP A 63 -2.29 3.20 1.02
CA ASP A 63 -2.68 3.21 -0.38
C ASP A 63 -2.99 1.80 -0.87
N LEU A 64 -2.13 0.83 -0.54
CA LEU A 64 -2.35 -0.56 -0.91
C LEU A 64 -3.65 -1.10 -0.29
N ALA A 65 -3.91 -0.77 0.98
CA ALA A 65 -5.13 -1.20 1.65
C ALA A 65 -6.38 -0.67 0.95
N HIS A 66 -6.36 0.59 0.52
CA HIS A 66 -7.49 1.16 -0.23
C HIS A 66 -7.67 0.49 -1.58
N GLN A 67 -6.58 0.13 -2.26
CA GLN A 67 -6.67 -0.61 -3.51
C GLN A 67 -7.24 -2.02 -3.32
N LEU A 68 -6.89 -2.67 -2.22
CA LEU A 68 -7.48 -3.96 -1.88
C LEU A 68 -8.99 -3.86 -1.64
N LEU A 69 -9.44 -2.81 -0.97
CA LEU A 69 -10.87 -2.57 -0.78
C LEU A 69 -11.58 -2.37 -2.11
N ALA A 70 -10.97 -1.62 -3.03
CA ALA A 70 -11.52 -1.42 -4.36
C ALA A 70 -11.58 -2.73 -5.14
N ALA A 71 -10.56 -3.56 -5.04
CA ALA A 71 -10.54 -4.86 -5.69
C ALA A 71 -11.64 -5.77 -5.13
N ALA A 72 -11.83 -5.77 -3.80
CA ALA A 72 -12.88 -6.56 -3.17
C ALA A 72 -14.27 -6.10 -3.62
N ALA A 73 -14.48 -4.78 -3.70
CA ALA A 73 -15.75 -4.23 -4.17
C ALA A 73 -16.02 -4.66 -5.61
N SER A 74 -15.02 -4.57 -6.48
CA SER A 74 -15.14 -4.99 -7.87
C SER A 74 -15.46 -6.48 -7.99
N ASP A 75 -14.82 -7.32 -7.19
CA ASP A 75 -15.05 -8.75 -7.20
C ASP A 75 -16.45 -9.10 -6.70
N ILE A 76 -16.94 -8.38 -5.69
CA ILE A 76 -18.30 -8.55 -5.18
C ILE A 76 -19.32 -8.19 -6.27
N GLU A 77 -19.14 -7.06 -6.94
CA GLU A 77 -20.02 -6.63 -8.03
C GLU A 77 -20.04 -7.63 -9.17
N ALA A 78 -18.86 -8.16 -9.54
CA ALA A 78 -18.76 -9.14 -10.61
C ALA A 78 -19.50 -10.44 -10.27
N LYS A 79 -19.52 -10.81 -8.99
CA LYS A 79 -20.17 -12.04 -8.54
C LYS A 79 -21.66 -11.88 -8.33
N THR A 80 -22.10 -10.75 -7.78
CA THR A 80 -23.49 -10.53 -7.40
C THR A 80 -24.30 -9.76 -8.43
N HIS A 81 -23.62 -9.07 -9.37
CA HIS A 81 -24.23 -8.15 -10.34
C HIS A 81 -24.97 -6.99 -9.67
N VAL A 82 -24.58 -6.65 -8.45
CA VAL A 82 -25.14 -5.53 -7.69
C VAL A 82 -23.99 -4.62 -7.28
N PRO A 83 -24.14 -3.28 -7.48
CA PRO A 83 -23.08 -2.36 -7.07
C PRO A 83 -22.73 -2.52 -5.60
N ALA A 84 -21.44 -2.63 -5.28
CA ALA A 84 -20.99 -2.71 -3.91
C ALA A 84 -20.99 -1.31 -3.30
N ARG A 85 -21.36 -1.25 -2.02
CA ARG A 85 -21.22 0.00 -1.28
C ARG A 85 -19.75 0.26 -0.99
N SER A 86 -19.42 1.52 -0.72
CA SER A 86 -18.07 1.89 -0.35
C SER A 86 -17.62 1.11 0.87
N LEU A 87 -16.46 0.45 0.75
CA LEU A 87 -15.86 -0.28 1.85
C LEU A 87 -14.90 0.64 2.60
N GLN A 88 -14.76 0.40 3.90
CA GLN A 88 -13.93 1.23 4.76
C GLN A 88 -12.88 0.40 5.48
N LEU A 89 -11.76 1.04 5.74
CA LEU A 89 -10.71 0.48 6.56
C LEU A 89 -11.10 0.47 8.04
#